data_5dace2b5513b4dbe1b8d7856049a4ce1
#
_entry.id   5dace2b5513b4dbe1b8d7856049a4ce1
#
_cell.length_a   1.000
_cell.length_b   1.000
_cell.length_c   1.000
_cell.angle_alpha   90.00
_cell.angle_beta   90.00
_cell.angle_gamma   90.00
#
_symmetry.space_group_name_H-M   'P 1'
#
loop_
_entity.id
_entity.type
_entity.pdbx_description
1 polymer ?
#
loop_
_entity_poly.entity_id
_entity_poly.type
_entity_poly.pdbx_seq_one_letter_code
_entity_poly.pdbx_strand_id
1 'polypeptide(L)'
;MLQSMPPCNLPERKLDAPASSAECLSRIALYWHNGRSLGHTVRCATLGQALLHHLPDSIVVGITGASKGFELLPPEMDLVKIPSYLTYDAAGGVRTSPILSLAKEQFQHIRENLIATFVRDFQPHVMVVDYHPEGKHGELISTVINTPDTKKVLGLRGVLGGLAETNRDFFNSRLVAFMQDYFSAIHVYVDEQVFRLEDYYSIPASLSAMFKYTGYVTRPIIASRAEARAMLQLNSDARIIVISFGGGQGTEPIWQSILRSLSKIRKHFDYAYLSAGPYLEAGAYERLRAQVSQCPNWTWLRLLDPLPAWIKASDFFIGSGGYNSLAEVVATGANALIIPRQLNEREQELHATSLANLNVLRVANLETILSEDITRLLEICLAEPFPYNRNIKIATDGAQRSAKLIKAMI
;
A
#
# COMPACT_ATOMS: atom_id res chain seq x y z
N MET A 1 8.20 28.40 -15.30
CA MET A 1 9.39 27.86 -15.97
C MET A 1 9.71 26.53 -15.31
N LEU A 2 9.44 25.44 -15.97
CA LEU A 2 9.84 24.11 -15.56
C LEU A 2 11.30 23.93 -15.94
N GLN A 3 12.20 24.00 -14.97
CA GLN A 3 13.58 23.58 -15.19
C GLN A 3 13.60 22.06 -15.31
N SER A 4 14.03 21.58 -16.49
CA SER A 4 14.29 20.18 -16.77
C SER A 4 15.40 19.68 -15.85
N MET A 5 15.10 18.66 -15.04
CA MET A 5 16.14 17.90 -14.34
C MET A 5 17.09 17.24 -15.37
N PRO A 6 18.39 17.21 -15.09
CA PRO A 6 19.33 16.48 -15.95
C PRO A 6 19.00 14.98 -15.95
N PRO A 7 19.25 14.29 -17.07
CA PRO A 7 19.03 12.84 -17.16
C PRO A 7 19.91 12.13 -16.13
N CYS A 8 19.28 11.26 -15.34
CA CYS A 8 19.97 10.36 -14.42
C CYS A 8 20.80 9.38 -15.27
N ASN A 9 22.12 9.53 -15.26
CA ASN A 9 23.02 8.55 -15.85
C ASN A 9 23.00 7.29 -14.99
N LEU A 10 22.16 6.33 -15.37
CA LEU A 10 22.24 4.97 -14.83
C LEU A 10 23.55 4.35 -15.32
N PRO A 11 24.30 3.66 -14.45
CA PRO A 11 25.48 2.91 -14.90
C PRO A 11 25.01 1.82 -15.86
N GLU A 12 25.52 1.85 -17.09
CA GLU A 12 25.33 0.77 -18.06
C GLU A 12 25.81 -0.55 -17.41
N ARG A 13 24.90 -1.46 -17.14
CA ARG A 13 25.27 -2.84 -16.85
C ARG A 13 25.96 -3.38 -18.10
N LYS A 14 27.28 -3.60 -18.05
CA LYS A 14 27.95 -4.40 -19.07
C LYS A 14 27.31 -5.78 -19.04
N LEU A 15 26.60 -6.11 -20.09
CA LEU A 15 26.19 -7.47 -20.41
C LEU A 15 27.48 -8.22 -20.77
N ASP A 16 28.18 -8.72 -19.76
CA ASP A 16 29.24 -9.68 -19.98
C ASP A 16 28.61 -10.91 -20.62
N ALA A 17 29.29 -11.47 -21.62
CA ALA A 17 28.84 -12.63 -22.36
C ALA A 17 28.45 -13.78 -21.41
N PRO A 18 27.49 -14.65 -21.79
CA PRO A 18 26.99 -15.68 -20.90
C PRO A 18 28.16 -16.55 -20.43
N ALA A 19 28.42 -16.50 -19.11
CA ALA A 19 29.32 -17.41 -18.44
C ALA A 19 28.87 -18.84 -18.71
N SER A 20 29.79 -19.71 -19.06
CA SER A 20 29.59 -21.13 -19.43
C SER A 20 29.32 -22.01 -18.21
N SER A 21 28.43 -21.61 -17.33
CA SER A 21 27.68 -22.41 -16.37
C SER A 21 26.39 -21.65 -16.15
N ALA A 22 25.29 -22.09 -16.73
CA ALA A 22 23.97 -21.55 -16.45
C ALA A 22 23.64 -21.91 -14.99
N GLU A 23 24.15 -21.10 -14.04
CA GLU A 23 23.57 -21.06 -12.71
C GLU A 23 22.12 -20.71 -12.92
N CYS A 24 21.22 -21.61 -12.48
CA CYS A 24 19.80 -21.48 -12.70
C CYS A 24 19.32 -20.27 -11.90
N LEU A 25 19.19 -19.12 -12.55
CA LEU A 25 18.71 -17.88 -11.94
C LEU A 25 17.36 -18.12 -11.25
N SER A 26 17.21 -17.69 -10.04
CA SER A 26 15.95 -17.79 -9.32
C SER A 26 14.90 -16.92 -10.00
N ARG A 27 13.81 -17.52 -10.47
CA ARG A 27 12.70 -16.80 -11.13
C ARG A 27 11.56 -16.60 -10.16
N ILE A 28 11.11 -15.36 -9.99
CA ILE A 28 10.04 -14.99 -9.06
C ILE A 28 9.01 -14.15 -9.80
N ALA A 29 7.75 -14.54 -9.71
CA ALA A 29 6.62 -13.75 -10.21
C ALA A 29 5.85 -13.10 -9.05
N LEU A 30 5.55 -11.81 -9.15
CA LEU A 30 4.67 -11.09 -8.23
C LEU A 30 3.39 -10.73 -8.97
N TYR A 31 2.25 -11.26 -8.54
CA TYR A 31 0.96 -10.88 -9.08
C TYR A 31 0.22 -9.95 -8.14
N TRP A 32 -0.28 -8.83 -8.68
CA TRP A 32 -1.20 -7.93 -7.97
C TRP A 32 -2.19 -7.28 -8.93
N HIS A 33 -3.35 -6.92 -8.40
CA HIS A 33 -4.29 -6.08 -9.13
C HIS A 33 -4.40 -4.71 -8.47
N ASN A 34 -4.73 -3.68 -9.24
CA ASN A 34 -5.08 -2.36 -8.72
C ASN A 34 -6.45 -1.96 -9.26
N GLY A 35 -7.34 -1.56 -8.33
CA GLY A 35 -8.63 -0.97 -8.70
C GLY A 35 -8.65 0.54 -8.48
N ARG A 36 -8.51 0.98 -7.23
CA ARG A 36 -8.81 2.36 -6.80
C ARG A 36 -7.66 3.07 -6.06
N SER A 37 -6.52 2.41 -5.85
CA SER A 37 -5.41 2.97 -5.08
C SER A 37 -4.07 2.43 -5.56
N LEU A 38 -2.98 3.06 -5.11
CA LEU A 38 -1.62 2.58 -5.38
C LEU A 38 -1.15 1.50 -4.39
N GLY A 39 -1.98 1.13 -3.40
CA GLY A 39 -1.56 0.32 -2.26
C GLY A 39 -0.93 -1.02 -2.62
N HIS A 40 -1.52 -1.77 -3.54
CA HIS A 40 -0.97 -3.05 -4.00
C HIS A 40 0.36 -2.85 -4.75
N THR A 41 0.45 -1.86 -5.63
CA THR A 41 1.69 -1.54 -6.37
C THR A 41 2.82 -1.16 -5.42
N VAL A 42 2.57 -0.26 -4.45
CA VAL A 42 3.57 0.14 -3.45
C VAL A 42 4.08 -1.07 -2.68
N ARG A 43 3.18 -1.95 -2.22
CA ARG A 43 3.54 -3.14 -1.46
C ARG A 43 4.36 -4.13 -2.29
N CYS A 44 3.91 -4.44 -3.52
CA CYS A 44 4.63 -5.34 -4.42
C CYS A 44 5.96 -4.76 -4.89
N ALA A 45 6.06 -3.45 -5.13
CA ALA A 45 7.32 -2.77 -5.42
C ALA A 45 8.31 -2.90 -4.24
N THR A 46 7.83 -2.67 -3.01
CA THR A 46 8.66 -2.81 -1.80
C THR A 46 9.11 -4.26 -1.58
N LEU A 47 8.24 -5.24 -1.83
CA LEU A 47 8.60 -6.65 -1.75
C LEU A 47 9.58 -7.04 -2.87
N GLY A 48 9.37 -6.56 -4.10
CA GLY A 48 10.28 -6.75 -5.23
C GLY A 48 11.69 -6.23 -4.94
N GLN A 49 11.79 -5.03 -4.37
CA GLN A 49 13.07 -4.46 -3.93
C GLN A 49 13.76 -5.34 -2.88
N ALA A 50 13.01 -5.86 -1.91
CA ALA A 50 13.56 -6.75 -0.89
C ALA A 50 14.00 -8.10 -1.47
N LEU A 51 13.27 -8.65 -2.43
CA LEU A 51 13.64 -9.87 -3.14
C LEU A 51 14.93 -9.70 -3.93
N LEU A 52 15.05 -8.64 -4.73
CA LEU A 52 16.26 -8.32 -5.49
C LEU A 52 17.47 -8.12 -4.56
N HIS A 53 17.28 -7.52 -3.38
CA HIS A 53 18.33 -7.35 -2.39
C HIS A 53 18.79 -8.68 -1.77
N HIS A 54 17.86 -9.57 -1.42
CA HIS A 54 18.18 -10.85 -0.75
C HIS A 54 18.54 -11.98 -1.74
N LEU A 55 18.19 -11.82 -3.00
CA LEU A 55 18.42 -12.75 -4.11
C LEU A 55 18.97 -11.95 -5.32
N PRO A 56 20.23 -11.45 -5.24
CA PRO A 56 20.80 -10.56 -6.27
C PRO A 56 20.88 -11.22 -7.66
N ASP A 57 20.95 -12.54 -7.72
CA ASP A 57 20.99 -13.33 -8.94
C ASP A 57 19.60 -13.84 -9.36
N SER A 58 18.53 -13.14 -8.96
CA SER A 58 17.16 -13.49 -9.33
C SER A 58 16.59 -12.61 -10.44
N ILE A 59 15.63 -13.17 -11.16
CA ILE A 59 14.74 -12.44 -12.07
C ILE A 59 13.40 -12.25 -11.35
N VAL A 60 13.03 -11.01 -11.09
CA VAL A 60 11.76 -10.66 -10.46
C VAL A 60 10.86 -9.98 -11.48
N VAL A 61 9.69 -10.57 -11.74
CA VAL A 61 8.73 -10.04 -12.72
C VAL A 61 7.39 -9.76 -12.05
N GLY A 62 6.87 -8.56 -12.24
CA GLY A 62 5.52 -8.18 -11.86
C GLY A 62 4.48 -8.57 -12.92
N ILE A 63 3.31 -9.04 -12.49
CA ILE A 63 2.16 -9.29 -13.38
C ILE A 63 1.00 -8.46 -12.84
N THR A 64 0.55 -7.45 -13.60
CA THR A 64 -0.49 -6.56 -13.07
C THR A 64 -1.38 -5.93 -14.12
N GLY A 65 -2.64 -5.72 -13.72
CA GLY A 65 -3.59 -4.85 -14.42
C GLY A 65 -3.61 -3.39 -13.91
N ALA A 66 -2.66 -2.98 -13.08
CA ALA A 66 -2.56 -1.60 -12.63
C ALA A 66 -2.41 -0.62 -13.81
N SER A 67 -2.97 0.58 -13.71
CA SER A 67 -2.86 1.63 -14.75
C SER A 67 -1.93 2.77 -14.36
N LYS A 68 -1.42 2.78 -13.11
CA LYS A 68 -0.58 3.83 -12.54
C LYS A 68 0.38 3.24 -11.51
N GLY A 69 1.45 3.97 -11.19
CA GLY A 69 2.40 3.62 -10.13
C GLY A 69 3.55 2.77 -10.62
N PHE A 70 3.79 2.70 -11.92
CA PHE A 70 4.93 1.93 -12.48
C PHE A 70 6.27 2.57 -12.13
N GLU A 71 6.29 3.88 -11.93
CA GLU A 71 7.43 4.66 -11.46
C GLU A 71 7.90 4.30 -10.04
N LEU A 72 7.08 3.55 -9.31
CA LEU A 72 7.41 3.06 -7.96
C LEU A 72 8.12 1.70 -7.97
N LEU A 73 8.15 1.01 -9.12
CA LEU A 73 8.79 -0.29 -9.26
C LEU A 73 10.32 -0.13 -9.26
N PRO A 74 11.06 -1.08 -8.67
CA PRO A 74 12.51 -1.13 -8.83
C PRO A 74 12.88 -1.20 -10.32
N PRO A 75 13.90 -0.47 -10.77
CA PRO A 75 14.31 -0.49 -12.18
C PRO A 75 14.79 -1.87 -12.67
N GLU A 76 15.21 -2.74 -11.76
CA GLU A 76 15.63 -4.12 -12.04
C GLU A 76 14.47 -5.12 -12.08
N MET A 77 13.24 -4.67 -11.81
CA MET A 77 12.05 -5.50 -11.83
C MET A 77 11.33 -5.36 -13.17
N ASP A 78 11.21 -6.45 -13.90
CA ASP A 78 10.43 -6.49 -15.14
C ASP A 78 8.91 -6.51 -14.88
N LEU A 79 8.12 -6.17 -15.91
CA LEU A 79 6.68 -6.02 -15.79
C LEU A 79 5.90 -6.59 -16.97
N VAL A 80 5.03 -7.54 -16.68
CA VAL A 80 3.97 -7.99 -17.59
C VAL A 80 2.70 -7.20 -17.30
N LYS A 81 2.41 -6.22 -18.14
CA LYS A 81 1.21 -5.39 -18.06
C LYS A 81 0.05 -6.08 -18.77
N ILE A 82 -0.94 -6.54 -17.99
CA ILE A 82 -2.19 -7.08 -18.53
C ILE A 82 -3.28 -5.99 -18.61
N PRO A 83 -4.31 -6.15 -19.46
CA PRO A 83 -5.38 -5.16 -19.61
C PRO A 83 -6.05 -4.80 -18.28
N SER A 84 -6.28 -3.51 -18.04
CA SER A 84 -6.82 -3.01 -16.75
C SER A 84 -8.32 -3.17 -16.67
N TYR A 85 -8.84 -3.61 -15.52
CA TYR A 85 -10.24 -3.39 -15.18
C TYR A 85 -10.47 -1.91 -14.83
N LEU A 86 -11.53 -1.34 -15.35
CA LEU A 86 -12.02 -0.04 -14.87
C LEU A 86 -13.09 -0.28 -13.81
N THR A 87 -12.85 0.25 -12.63
CA THR A 87 -13.82 0.25 -11.55
C THR A 87 -14.50 1.62 -11.56
N TYR A 88 -15.72 1.68 -12.03
CA TYR A 88 -16.60 2.86 -11.94
C TYR A 88 -17.70 2.57 -10.95
N ASP A 89 -18.03 3.60 -10.18
CA ASP A 89 -19.14 3.80 -9.26
C ASP A 89 -18.94 3.31 -7.80
N ALA A 90 -19.77 3.88 -6.95
CA ALA A 90 -19.86 3.53 -5.54
C ALA A 90 -20.48 2.12 -5.34
N ALA A 91 -21.15 1.57 -6.34
CA ALA A 91 -21.80 0.27 -6.31
C ALA A 91 -20.85 -0.90 -6.69
N GLY A 92 -19.56 -0.60 -7.02
CA GLY A 92 -18.59 -1.65 -7.31
C GLY A 92 -18.74 -2.30 -8.70
N GLY A 93 -19.52 -1.69 -9.59
CA GLY A 93 -19.66 -2.16 -10.98
C GLY A 93 -18.29 -2.22 -11.68
N VAL A 94 -17.96 -3.40 -12.21
CA VAL A 94 -16.75 -3.62 -13.00
C VAL A 94 -17.06 -3.35 -14.45
N ARG A 95 -16.48 -2.30 -15.01
CA ARG A 95 -16.43 -2.15 -16.46
C ARG A 95 -15.12 -2.68 -17.00
N THR A 96 -15.20 -3.34 -18.14
CA THR A 96 -14.05 -3.68 -18.96
C THR A 96 -13.36 -2.41 -19.43
N SER A 97 -12.09 -2.48 -19.80
CA SER A 97 -11.32 -1.32 -20.28
C SER A 97 -12.11 -0.52 -21.33
N PRO A 98 -12.18 0.82 -21.26
CA PRO A 98 -12.82 1.61 -22.31
C PRO A 98 -12.11 1.51 -23.65
N ILE A 99 -10.85 1.06 -23.64
CA ILE A 99 -10.02 0.90 -24.84
C ILE A 99 -10.36 -0.41 -25.57
N LEU A 100 -10.71 -1.46 -24.79
CA LEU A 100 -11.09 -2.76 -25.34
C LEU A 100 -12.59 -2.97 -25.11
N SER A 101 -13.46 -2.45 -25.92
CA SER A 101 -14.91 -2.60 -25.83
C SER A 101 -15.36 -4.08 -26.01
N LEU A 102 -14.91 -4.95 -25.08
CA LEU A 102 -15.17 -6.38 -25.09
C LEU A 102 -16.21 -6.78 -24.06
N ALA A 103 -16.90 -7.89 -24.31
CA ALA A 103 -17.72 -8.52 -23.29
C ALA A 103 -16.87 -8.90 -22.06
N LYS A 104 -17.48 -8.91 -20.87
CA LYS A 104 -16.76 -9.14 -19.60
C LYS A 104 -16.03 -10.50 -19.61
N GLU A 105 -16.70 -11.53 -20.11
CA GLU A 105 -16.18 -12.90 -20.18
C GLU A 105 -15.00 -12.99 -21.13
N GLN A 106 -15.08 -12.35 -22.30
CA GLN A 106 -13.98 -12.29 -23.26
C GLN A 106 -12.77 -11.54 -22.70
N PHE A 107 -13.01 -10.42 -22.00
CA PHE A 107 -11.97 -9.65 -21.37
C PHE A 107 -11.26 -10.45 -20.26
N GLN A 108 -12.03 -11.14 -19.43
CA GLN A 108 -11.50 -12.02 -18.39
C GLN A 108 -10.66 -13.14 -19.00
N HIS A 109 -11.15 -13.80 -20.01
CA HIS A 109 -10.44 -14.88 -20.70
C HIS A 109 -9.10 -14.43 -21.31
N ILE A 110 -9.04 -13.22 -21.90
CA ILE A 110 -7.78 -12.64 -22.39
C ILE A 110 -6.77 -12.49 -21.24
N ARG A 111 -7.21 -12.00 -20.10
CA ARG A 111 -6.32 -11.81 -18.94
C ARG A 111 -5.82 -13.14 -18.40
N GLU A 112 -6.70 -14.12 -18.22
CA GLU A 112 -6.37 -15.47 -17.79
C GLU A 112 -5.32 -16.10 -18.72
N ASN A 113 -5.52 -16.03 -20.04
CA ASN A 113 -4.59 -16.61 -21.02
C ASN A 113 -3.23 -15.91 -21.01
N LEU A 114 -3.19 -14.59 -20.91
CA LEU A 114 -1.93 -13.84 -20.81
C LEU A 114 -1.13 -14.26 -19.58
N ILE A 115 -1.79 -14.37 -18.41
CA ILE A 115 -1.14 -14.79 -17.16
C ILE A 115 -0.67 -16.25 -17.28
N ALA A 116 -1.56 -17.15 -17.70
CA ALA A 116 -1.26 -18.58 -17.78
C ALA A 116 -0.10 -18.87 -18.77
N THR A 117 -0.10 -18.22 -19.93
CA THR A 117 0.97 -18.37 -20.91
C THR A 117 2.30 -17.87 -20.38
N PHE A 118 2.31 -16.67 -19.78
CA PHE A 118 3.53 -16.12 -19.22
C PHE A 118 4.08 -17.00 -18.09
N VAL A 119 3.25 -17.41 -17.12
CA VAL A 119 3.71 -18.22 -15.97
C VAL A 119 4.19 -19.60 -16.42
N ARG A 120 3.50 -20.22 -17.38
CA ARG A 120 3.92 -21.51 -17.96
C ARG A 120 5.31 -21.43 -18.62
N ASP A 121 5.58 -20.37 -19.39
CA ASP A 121 6.81 -20.25 -20.17
C ASP A 121 7.95 -19.65 -19.33
N PHE A 122 7.64 -18.75 -18.41
CA PHE A 122 8.61 -18.18 -17.46
C PHE A 122 9.02 -19.18 -16.38
N GLN A 123 8.15 -20.11 -16.00
CA GLN A 123 8.38 -21.16 -14.99
C GLN A 123 8.97 -20.59 -13.68
N PRO A 124 8.28 -19.69 -12.98
CA PRO A 124 8.80 -19.14 -11.74
C PRO A 124 8.95 -20.22 -10.66
N HIS A 125 10.05 -20.19 -9.91
CA HIS A 125 10.21 -21.04 -8.73
C HIS A 125 9.21 -20.67 -7.64
N VAL A 126 8.95 -19.36 -7.48
CA VAL A 126 7.97 -18.85 -6.54
C VAL A 126 7.07 -17.82 -7.23
N MET A 127 5.76 -17.93 -7.01
CA MET A 127 4.77 -16.93 -7.39
C MET A 127 4.12 -16.35 -6.11
N VAL A 128 4.28 -15.06 -5.90
CA VAL A 128 3.61 -14.34 -4.81
C VAL A 128 2.34 -13.72 -5.34
N VAL A 129 1.21 -14.04 -4.72
CA VAL A 129 -0.12 -13.53 -5.07
C VAL A 129 -0.53 -12.52 -3.99
N ASP A 130 -0.70 -11.26 -4.37
CA ASP A 130 -1.08 -10.21 -3.44
C ASP A 130 -2.59 -10.14 -3.27
N TYR A 131 -3.05 -10.38 -2.05
CA TYR A 131 -4.38 -10.27 -1.51
C TYR A 131 -5.34 -11.44 -1.83
N HIS A 132 -5.82 -11.62 -3.05
CA HIS A 132 -6.85 -12.62 -3.33
C HIS A 132 -6.25 -13.89 -3.97
N PRO A 133 -6.44 -15.09 -3.37
CA PRO A 133 -5.76 -16.31 -3.82
C PRO A 133 -6.11 -16.71 -5.25
N GLU A 134 -7.33 -16.43 -5.68
CA GLU A 134 -7.80 -16.71 -7.06
C GLU A 134 -7.51 -15.56 -8.04
N GLY A 135 -6.85 -14.48 -7.57
CA GLY A 135 -6.67 -13.26 -8.36
C GLY A 135 -7.97 -12.46 -8.55
N LYS A 136 -7.95 -11.47 -9.39
CA LYS A 136 -9.13 -10.64 -9.67
C LYS A 136 -10.12 -11.42 -10.51
N HIS A 137 -11.34 -11.60 -9.99
CA HIS A 137 -12.42 -12.37 -10.65
C HIS A 137 -12.06 -13.81 -11.02
N GLY A 138 -11.18 -14.47 -10.29
CA GLY A 138 -10.80 -15.86 -10.52
C GLY A 138 -9.73 -16.07 -11.60
N GLU A 139 -9.14 -15.00 -12.14
CA GLU A 139 -8.20 -15.08 -13.28
C GLU A 139 -6.89 -15.85 -13.02
N LEU A 140 -6.60 -16.22 -11.77
CA LEU A 140 -5.44 -17.05 -11.42
C LEU A 140 -5.76 -18.52 -11.22
N ILE A 141 -7.03 -18.92 -11.14
CA ILE A 141 -7.42 -20.30 -10.79
C ILE A 141 -6.71 -21.32 -11.69
N SER A 142 -6.84 -21.17 -13.00
CA SER A 142 -6.21 -22.07 -13.97
C SER A 142 -4.68 -22.08 -13.85
N THR A 143 -4.06 -20.90 -13.70
CA THR A 143 -2.60 -20.77 -13.53
C THR A 143 -2.12 -21.48 -12.27
N VAL A 144 -2.78 -21.25 -11.14
CA VAL A 144 -2.42 -21.84 -9.84
C VAL A 144 -2.50 -23.37 -9.87
N ILE A 145 -3.56 -23.92 -10.47
CA ILE A 145 -3.77 -25.36 -10.57
C ILE A 145 -2.74 -26.01 -11.51
N ASN A 146 -2.47 -25.40 -12.67
CA ASN A 146 -1.66 -26.02 -13.73
C ASN A 146 -0.15 -25.76 -13.62
N THR A 147 0.32 -25.18 -12.52
CA THR A 147 1.76 -24.95 -12.26
C THR A 147 2.21 -25.60 -10.94
N PRO A 148 2.13 -26.94 -10.79
CA PRO A 148 2.39 -27.62 -9.52
C PRO A 148 3.83 -27.40 -8.99
N ASP A 149 4.81 -27.25 -9.88
CA ASP A 149 6.21 -27.09 -9.52
C ASP A 149 6.53 -25.66 -9.00
N THR A 150 5.68 -24.67 -9.28
CA THR A 150 5.81 -23.32 -8.75
C THR A 150 5.31 -23.28 -7.31
N LYS A 151 6.13 -22.84 -6.35
CA LYS A 151 5.67 -22.54 -4.97
C LYS A 151 4.78 -21.29 -4.99
N LYS A 152 3.60 -21.34 -4.40
CA LYS A 152 2.70 -20.18 -4.31
C LYS A 152 2.71 -19.64 -2.90
N VAL A 153 2.89 -18.33 -2.77
CA VAL A 153 2.82 -17.58 -1.50
C VAL A 153 1.71 -16.56 -1.61
N LEU A 154 0.75 -16.63 -0.69
CA LEU A 154 -0.30 -15.61 -0.60
C LEU A 154 0.16 -14.48 0.33
N GLY A 155 0.05 -13.23 -0.10
CA GLY A 155 0.32 -12.06 0.70
C GLY A 155 -0.96 -11.40 1.20
N LEU A 156 -1.18 -11.31 2.52
CA LEU A 156 -2.35 -10.70 3.15
C LEU A 156 -1.98 -9.45 3.93
N ARG A 157 -2.82 -8.42 3.85
CA ARG A 157 -2.61 -7.14 4.55
C ARG A 157 -2.78 -7.19 6.08
N GLY A 158 -3.12 -8.31 6.66
CA GLY A 158 -3.51 -8.45 8.06
C GLY A 158 -5.01 -8.22 8.21
N VAL A 159 -5.48 -7.00 8.42
CA VAL A 159 -6.92 -6.72 8.50
C VAL A 159 -7.53 -6.76 7.10
N LEU A 160 -8.54 -7.62 6.89
CA LEU A 160 -9.18 -7.84 5.58
C LEU A 160 -10.52 -7.11 5.45
N GLY A 161 -11.21 -6.87 6.56
CA GLY A 161 -12.52 -6.24 6.58
C GLY A 161 -13.36 -6.63 7.78
N GLY A 162 -14.66 -6.37 7.73
CA GLY A 162 -15.62 -6.78 8.75
C GLY A 162 -15.69 -8.31 8.90
N LEU A 163 -16.05 -8.77 10.10
CA LEU A 163 -16.04 -10.19 10.45
C LEU A 163 -16.95 -11.03 9.53
N ALA A 164 -18.20 -10.61 9.38
CA ALA A 164 -19.20 -11.41 8.66
C ALA A 164 -18.87 -11.51 7.15
N GLU A 165 -18.54 -10.38 6.54
CA GLU A 165 -18.20 -10.30 5.12
C GLU A 165 -16.92 -11.07 4.81
N THR A 166 -15.89 -10.91 5.64
CA THR A 166 -14.59 -11.59 5.43
C THR A 166 -14.73 -13.10 5.59
N ASN A 167 -15.48 -13.58 6.60
CA ASN A 167 -15.72 -15.00 6.76
C ASN A 167 -16.51 -15.59 5.59
N ARG A 168 -17.54 -14.88 5.11
CA ARG A 168 -18.35 -15.31 3.97
C ARG A 168 -17.56 -15.30 2.64
N ASP A 169 -16.80 -14.25 2.40
CA ASP A 169 -16.24 -13.97 1.08
C ASP A 169 -14.79 -14.44 0.94
N PHE A 170 -14.05 -14.58 2.05
CA PHE A 170 -12.63 -14.94 2.03
C PHE A 170 -12.31 -16.25 2.77
N PHE A 171 -12.91 -16.49 3.94
CA PHE A 171 -12.66 -17.71 4.74
C PHE A 171 -13.79 -18.75 4.61
N ASN A 172 -14.53 -18.75 3.51
CA ASN A 172 -15.46 -19.83 3.21
C ASN A 172 -14.72 -21.14 2.87
N SER A 173 -15.42 -22.28 3.03
CA SER A 173 -14.81 -23.62 2.87
C SER A 173 -14.14 -23.85 1.52
N ARG A 174 -14.70 -23.29 0.44
CA ARG A 174 -14.13 -23.44 -0.90
C ARG A 174 -12.79 -22.73 -1.04
N LEU A 175 -12.71 -21.47 -0.59
CA LEU A 175 -11.47 -20.69 -0.69
C LEU A 175 -10.41 -21.18 0.29
N VAL A 176 -10.83 -21.63 1.47
CA VAL A 176 -9.94 -22.27 2.46
C VAL A 176 -9.30 -23.52 1.87
N ALA A 177 -10.08 -24.43 1.27
CA ALA A 177 -9.57 -25.61 0.58
C ALA A 177 -8.60 -25.23 -0.56
N PHE A 178 -8.96 -24.26 -1.39
CA PHE A 178 -8.10 -23.78 -2.47
C PHE A 178 -6.75 -23.26 -1.95
N MET A 179 -6.74 -22.50 -0.86
CA MET A 179 -5.49 -22.04 -0.26
C MET A 179 -4.66 -23.19 0.29
N GLN A 180 -5.28 -24.15 0.95
CA GLN A 180 -4.59 -25.32 1.52
C GLN A 180 -4.00 -26.24 0.45
N ASP A 181 -4.72 -26.44 -0.66
CA ASP A 181 -4.31 -27.36 -1.72
C ASP A 181 -3.19 -26.80 -2.60
N TYR A 182 -3.17 -25.47 -2.79
CA TYR A 182 -2.31 -24.87 -3.82
C TYR A 182 -1.27 -23.89 -3.31
N PHE A 183 -1.37 -23.39 -2.06
CA PHE A 183 -0.40 -22.43 -1.53
C PHE A 183 0.57 -23.09 -0.55
N SER A 184 1.84 -22.71 -0.64
CA SER A 184 2.90 -23.21 0.24
C SER A 184 2.98 -22.45 1.57
N ALA A 185 2.59 -21.18 1.58
CA ALA A 185 2.57 -20.32 2.77
C ALA A 185 1.65 -19.13 2.55
N ILE A 186 1.24 -18.51 3.65
CA ILE A 186 0.49 -17.25 3.68
C ILE A 186 1.28 -16.25 4.50
N HIS A 187 1.84 -15.23 3.85
CA HIS A 187 2.55 -14.15 4.52
C HIS A 187 1.57 -13.07 4.94
N VAL A 188 1.46 -12.86 6.25
CA VAL A 188 0.57 -11.85 6.82
C VAL A 188 1.38 -10.60 7.12
N TYR A 189 1.10 -9.53 6.36
CA TYR A 189 1.86 -8.28 6.37
C TYR A 189 1.42 -7.34 7.50
N VAL A 190 1.38 -7.84 8.70
CA VAL A 190 1.12 -7.11 9.95
C VAL A 190 1.91 -7.77 11.06
N ASP A 191 2.23 -7.03 12.11
CA ASP A 191 2.76 -7.60 13.34
C ASP A 191 1.63 -8.27 14.12
N GLU A 192 1.85 -9.49 14.60
CA GLU A 192 0.85 -10.25 15.36
C GLU A 192 0.43 -9.55 16.66
N GLN A 193 1.28 -8.68 17.23
CA GLN A 193 0.92 -7.85 18.39
C GLN A 193 -0.17 -6.81 18.05
N VAL A 194 -0.28 -6.42 16.77
CA VAL A 194 -1.29 -5.47 16.32
C VAL A 194 -2.58 -6.16 15.97
N PHE A 195 -2.50 -7.25 15.22
CA PHE A 195 -3.70 -7.97 14.79
C PHE A 195 -3.37 -9.41 14.38
N ARG A 196 -4.08 -10.35 14.96
CA ARG A 196 -4.04 -11.76 14.58
C ARG A 196 -5.32 -12.12 13.85
N LEU A 197 -5.18 -12.67 12.65
CA LEU A 197 -6.30 -13.05 11.79
C LEU A 197 -7.18 -14.11 12.48
N GLU A 198 -6.56 -15.12 13.06
CA GLU A 198 -7.21 -16.25 13.70
C GLU A 198 -7.94 -15.89 15.02
N ASP A 199 -7.61 -14.75 15.63
CA ASP A 199 -8.32 -14.29 16.83
C ASP A 199 -9.59 -13.51 16.47
N TYR A 200 -9.69 -13.03 15.23
CA TYR A 200 -10.81 -12.21 14.78
C TYR A 200 -11.72 -12.91 13.76
N TYR A 201 -11.15 -13.67 12.83
CA TYR A 201 -11.91 -14.37 11.78
C TYR A 201 -12.05 -15.86 12.09
N SER A 202 -13.10 -16.49 11.54
CA SER A 202 -13.34 -17.94 11.68
C SER A 202 -12.40 -18.73 10.75
N ILE A 203 -11.15 -18.93 11.19
CA ILE A 203 -10.10 -19.57 10.40
C ILE A 203 -9.81 -20.96 10.95
N PRO A 204 -9.88 -22.03 10.12
CA PRO A 204 -9.49 -23.38 10.56
C PRO A 204 -8.01 -23.44 10.97
N ALA A 205 -7.70 -24.23 12.00
CA ALA A 205 -6.32 -24.41 12.49
C ALA A 205 -5.35 -24.89 11.39
N SER A 206 -5.84 -25.71 10.46
CA SER A 206 -5.05 -26.18 9.30
C SER A 206 -4.64 -25.05 8.37
N LEU A 207 -5.45 -24.00 8.19
CA LEU A 207 -5.10 -22.82 7.42
C LEU A 207 -4.20 -21.88 8.22
N SER A 208 -4.50 -21.63 9.49
CA SER A 208 -3.68 -20.74 10.34
C SER A 208 -2.26 -21.26 10.54
N ALA A 209 -2.03 -22.56 10.47
CA ALA A 209 -0.70 -23.16 10.48
C ALA A 209 0.22 -22.71 9.29
N MET A 210 -0.40 -22.27 8.20
CA MET A 210 0.31 -21.73 7.03
C MET A 210 0.70 -20.26 7.19
N PHE A 211 0.21 -19.56 8.21
CA PHE A 211 0.47 -18.13 8.42
C PHE A 211 1.90 -17.87 8.87
N LYS A 212 2.50 -16.86 8.25
CA LYS A 212 3.80 -16.29 8.62
C LYS A 212 3.60 -14.79 8.80
N TYR A 213 3.50 -14.35 10.06
CA TYR A 213 3.42 -12.92 10.40
C TYR A 213 4.77 -12.28 10.15
N THR A 214 4.87 -11.50 9.09
CA THR A 214 6.14 -10.89 8.67
C THR A 214 6.35 -9.49 9.21
N GLY A 215 5.31 -8.87 9.75
CA GLY A 215 5.32 -7.46 10.06
C GLY A 215 4.92 -6.61 8.84
N TYR A 216 4.86 -5.30 9.02
CA TYR A 216 4.44 -4.38 7.97
C TYR A 216 5.42 -4.33 6.80
N VAL A 217 4.90 -4.39 5.59
CA VAL A 217 5.66 -4.08 4.36
C VAL A 217 5.64 -2.57 4.16
N THR A 218 6.75 -1.91 4.47
CA THR A 218 6.91 -0.46 4.35
C THR A 218 8.00 -0.10 3.36
N ARG A 219 7.83 1.03 2.68
CA ARG A 219 8.93 1.65 1.93
C ARG A 219 10.10 1.97 2.87
N PRO A 220 11.33 2.12 2.37
CA PRO A 220 12.48 2.50 3.19
C PRO A 220 12.20 3.79 3.99
N ILE A 221 12.54 3.76 5.27
CA ILE A 221 12.35 4.90 6.18
C ILE A 221 13.69 5.58 6.43
N ILE A 222 13.71 6.90 6.30
CA ILE A 222 14.87 7.73 6.64
C ILE A 222 15.10 7.67 8.16
N ALA A 223 16.35 7.51 8.57
CA ALA A 223 16.71 7.22 9.95
C ALA A 223 16.28 8.34 10.92
N SER A 224 16.46 9.60 10.53
CA SER A 224 16.17 10.72 11.41
C SER A 224 15.26 11.77 10.77
N ARG A 225 14.59 12.56 11.60
CA ARG A 225 13.80 13.72 11.18
C ARG A 225 14.67 14.79 10.51
N ALA A 226 15.89 15.00 11.03
CA ALA A 226 16.81 15.98 10.47
C ALA A 226 17.23 15.60 9.05
N GLU A 227 17.55 14.34 8.80
CA GLU A 227 17.87 13.83 7.46
C GLU A 227 16.67 13.94 6.51
N ALA A 228 15.46 13.63 6.99
CA ALA A 228 14.25 13.77 6.20
C ALA A 228 14.00 15.23 5.79
N ARG A 229 14.18 16.17 6.72
CA ARG A 229 14.07 17.61 6.44
C ARG A 229 15.14 18.10 5.48
N ALA A 230 16.37 17.67 5.65
CA ALA A 230 17.47 18.02 4.75
C ALA A 230 17.20 17.49 3.31
N MET A 231 16.80 16.24 3.18
CA MET A 231 16.43 15.65 1.90
C MET A 231 15.30 16.41 1.18
N LEU A 232 14.29 16.84 1.94
CA LEU A 232 13.14 17.57 1.41
C LEU A 232 13.36 19.08 1.33
N GLN A 233 14.56 19.58 1.69
CA GLN A 233 14.93 21.00 1.72
C GLN A 233 13.99 21.84 2.61
N LEU A 234 13.56 21.28 3.74
CA LEU A 234 12.67 21.91 4.69
C LEU A 234 13.46 22.62 5.81
N ASN A 235 12.88 23.68 6.37
CA ASN A 235 13.46 24.36 7.50
C ASN A 235 13.54 23.43 8.73
N SER A 236 14.73 23.33 9.35
CA SER A 236 15.02 22.47 10.50
C SER A 236 14.18 22.80 11.74
N ASP A 237 13.87 24.08 11.95
CA ASP A 237 13.27 24.59 13.19
C ASP A 237 11.76 24.86 13.06
N ALA A 238 11.23 24.79 11.83
CA ALA A 238 9.83 25.03 11.58
C ALA A 238 8.93 23.91 12.13
N ARG A 239 7.73 24.30 12.57
CA ARG A 239 6.64 23.36 12.86
C ARG A 239 5.89 23.02 11.59
N ILE A 240 5.91 21.77 11.20
CA ILE A 240 5.41 21.28 9.92
C ILE A 240 4.26 20.32 10.12
N ILE A 241 3.12 20.60 9.48
CA ILE A 241 2.01 19.67 9.35
C ILE A 241 2.05 19.03 7.95
N VAL A 242 1.87 17.72 7.91
CA VAL A 242 1.70 16.96 6.65
C VAL A 242 0.35 16.28 6.66
N ILE A 243 -0.41 16.40 5.56
CA ILE A 243 -1.73 15.80 5.43
C ILE A 243 -1.82 15.00 4.13
N SER A 244 -2.25 13.73 4.22
CA SER A 244 -2.45 12.87 3.06
C SER A 244 -3.57 11.84 3.29
N PHE A 245 -4.57 11.87 2.42
CA PHE A 245 -5.64 10.88 2.42
C PHE A 245 -5.46 9.81 1.33
N GLY A 246 -4.20 9.47 1.02
CA GLY A 246 -3.82 8.42 0.08
C GLY A 246 -4.26 8.73 -1.35
N GLY A 247 -5.07 7.87 -1.97
CA GLY A 247 -5.52 8.05 -3.35
C GLY A 247 -6.37 9.29 -3.62
N GLY A 248 -7.02 9.84 -2.61
CA GLY A 248 -7.80 11.08 -2.71
C GLY A 248 -9.23 10.94 -3.24
N GLN A 249 -9.65 9.78 -3.72
CA GLN A 249 -11.01 9.61 -4.24
C GLN A 249 -12.06 9.83 -3.12
N GLY A 250 -13.03 10.74 -3.34
CA GLY A 250 -14.12 11.03 -2.41
C GLY A 250 -13.68 11.74 -1.12
N THR A 251 -12.50 12.37 -1.08
CA THR A 251 -11.98 13.02 0.13
C THR A 251 -12.29 14.52 0.21
N GLU A 252 -12.97 15.11 -0.77
CA GLU A 252 -13.28 16.55 -0.78
C GLU A 252 -13.98 17.03 0.50
N PRO A 253 -15.02 16.36 1.04
CA PRO A 253 -15.67 16.79 2.27
C PRO A 253 -14.73 16.79 3.49
N ILE A 254 -13.82 15.81 3.57
CA ILE A 254 -12.82 15.73 4.63
C ILE A 254 -11.86 16.92 4.52
N TRP A 255 -11.38 17.22 3.30
CA TRP A 255 -10.50 18.36 3.04
C TRP A 255 -11.16 19.67 3.45
N GLN A 256 -12.43 19.89 3.11
CA GLN A 256 -13.17 21.12 3.49
C GLN A 256 -13.23 21.29 5.00
N SER A 257 -13.52 20.24 5.75
CA SER A 257 -13.55 20.29 7.22
C SER A 257 -12.15 20.59 7.81
N ILE A 258 -11.13 19.85 7.36
CA ILE A 258 -9.75 20.02 7.82
C ILE A 258 -9.24 21.44 7.52
N LEU A 259 -9.39 21.94 6.29
CA LEU A 259 -8.90 23.29 5.90
C LEU A 259 -9.59 24.40 6.70
N ARG A 260 -10.88 24.26 6.98
CA ARG A 260 -11.63 25.19 7.83
C ARG A 260 -11.05 25.27 9.23
N SER A 261 -10.76 24.13 9.84
CA SER A 261 -10.21 24.06 11.20
C SER A 261 -8.74 24.47 11.25
N LEU A 262 -7.92 24.07 10.28
CA LEU A 262 -6.51 24.48 10.16
C LEU A 262 -6.38 26.01 10.05
N SER A 263 -7.29 26.66 9.31
CA SER A 263 -7.26 28.11 9.16
C SER A 263 -7.38 28.86 10.47
N LYS A 264 -8.05 28.29 11.48
CA LYS A 264 -8.23 28.86 12.82
C LYS A 264 -7.02 28.68 13.72
N ILE A 265 -6.20 27.66 13.47
CA ILE A 265 -5.04 27.30 14.30
C ILE A 265 -3.69 27.62 13.64
N ARG A 266 -3.67 28.46 12.62
CA ARG A 266 -2.44 28.82 11.87
C ARG A 266 -1.26 29.28 12.74
N LYS A 267 -1.51 29.83 13.92
CA LYS A 267 -0.47 30.26 14.87
C LYS A 267 0.31 29.09 15.52
N HIS A 268 -0.14 27.85 15.37
CA HIS A 268 0.46 26.69 16.02
C HIS A 268 1.44 25.92 15.14
N PHE A 269 1.58 26.30 13.86
CA PHE A 269 2.52 25.69 12.91
C PHE A 269 2.98 26.72 11.87
N ASP A 270 4.13 26.46 11.25
CA ASP A 270 4.72 27.39 10.27
C ASP A 270 4.36 26.99 8.84
N TYR A 271 4.33 25.70 8.51
CA TYR A 271 4.07 25.18 7.17
C TYR A 271 3.07 24.03 7.19
N ALA A 272 2.25 23.95 6.15
CA ALA A 272 1.38 22.81 5.89
C ALA A 272 1.60 22.25 4.47
N TYR A 273 1.92 20.97 4.36
CA TYR A 273 2.09 20.26 3.09
C TYR A 273 0.94 19.27 2.91
N LEU A 274 0.18 19.47 1.85
CA LEU A 274 -1.13 18.86 1.64
C LEU A 274 -1.12 18.03 0.36
N SER A 275 -1.31 16.70 0.47
CA SER A 275 -1.35 15.75 -0.64
C SER A 275 -2.79 15.44 -1.02
N ALA A 276 -3.25 15.96 -2.14
CA ALA A 276 -4.59 15.75 -2.67
C ALA A 276 -4.92 14.28 -2.98
N GLY A 277 -3.92 13.54 -3.43
CA GLY A 277 -4.05 12.21 -4.00
C GLY A 277 -4.32 12.23 -5.52
N PRO A 278 -3.80 11.22 -6.25
CA PRO A 278 -3.87 11.16 -7.71
C PRO A 278 -5.28 10.93 -8.26
N TYR A 279 -6.22 10.44 -7.44
CA TYR A 279 -7.59 10.12 -7.84
C TYR A 279 -8.62 11.14 -7.32
N LEU A 280 -8.19 12.26 -6.71
CA LEU A 280 -9.11 13.36 -6.40
C LEU A 280 -9.62 13.95 -7.73
N GLU A 281 -10.92 14.14 -7.81
CA GLU A 281 -11.60 14.67 -8.99
C GLU A 281 -11.04 16.07 -9.34
N ALA A 282 -10.90 16.35 -10.64
CA ALA A 282 -10.21 17.55 -11.11
C ALA A 282 -10.86 18.86 -10.62
N GLY A 283 -12.19 18.92 -10.65
CA GLY A 283 -12.94 20.08 -10.16
C GLY A 283 -12.75 20.30 -8.66
N ALA A 284 -12.79 19.22 -7.86
CA ALA A 284 -12.50 19.28 -6.43
C ALA A 284 -11.06 19.72 -6.13
N TYR A 285 -10.10 19.22 -6.91
CA TYR A 285 -8.69 19.62 -6.79
C TYR A 285 -8.51 21.13 -6.96
N GLU A 286 -9.09 21.71 -7.99
CA GLU A 286 -8.93 23.15 -8.27
C GLU A 286 -9.68 24.01 -7.23
N ARG A 287 -10.87 23.60 -6.77
CA ARG A 287 -11.58 24.29 -5.68
C ARG A 287 -10.77 24.33 -4.39
N LEU A 288 -10.20 23.20 -3.97
CA LEU A 288 -9.38 23.12 -2.77
C LEU A 288 -8.04 23.85 -2.93
N ARG A 289 -7.44 23.77 -4.11
CA ARG A 289 -6.22 24.52 -4.44
C ARG A 289 -6.42 26.03 -4.30
N ALA A 290 -7.55 26.56 -4.78
CA ALA A 290 -7.87 27.98 -4.66
C ALA A 290 -8.02 28.42 -3.19
N GLN A 291 -8.54 27.54 -2.31
CA GLN A 291 -8.61 27.82 -0.88
C GLN A 291 -7.21 27.81 -0.22
N VAL A 292 -6.42 26.80 -0.52
CA VAL A 292 -5.06 26.65 0.03
C VAL A 292 -4.14 27.80 -0.39
N SER A 293 -4.27 28.27 -1.64
CA SER A 293 -3.43 29.37 -2.15
C SER A 293 -3.63 30.72 -1.43
N GLN A 294 -4.68 30.86 -0.64
CA GLN A 294 -4.89 32.02 0.23
C GLN A 294 -4.00 32.02 1.48
N CYS A 295 -3.31 30.92 1.75
CA CYS A 295 -2.41 30.76 2.87
C CYS A 295 -0.97 30.62 2.38
N PRO A 296 -0.08 31.61 2.56
CA PRO A 296 1.24 31.68 1.91
C PRO A 296 2.17 30.52 2.26
N ASN A 297 2.01 29.92 3.43
CA ASN A 297 2.87 28.81 3.90
C ASN A 297 2.21 27.43 3.72
N TRP A 298 1.15 27.32 2.94
CA TRP A 298 0.49 26.07 2.64
C TRP A 298 0.80 25.63 1.21
N THR A 299 1.18 24.39 1.05
CA THR A 299 1.52 23.80 -0.25
C THR A 299 0.52 22.70 -0.61
N TRP A 300 -0.12 22.81 -1.77
CA TRP A 300 -1.08 21.84 -2.30
C TRP A 300 -0.49 21.10 -3.48
N LEU A 301 -0.30 19.79 -3.34
CA LEU A 301 0.29 18.94 -4.36
C LEU A 301 -0.61 17.73 -4.65
N ARG A 302 -0.48 17.18 -5.85
CA ARG A 302 -1.14 15.92 -6.18
C ARG A 302 -0.59 14.76 -5.34
N LEU A 303 0.72 14.74 -5.15
CA LEU A 303 1.41 13.68 -4.43
C LEU A 303 2.59 14.27 -3.65
N LEU A 304 2.80 13.81 -2.44
CA LEU A 304 4.02 14.00 -1.66
C LEU A 304 4.84 12.71 -1.76
N ASP A 305 5.94 12.74 -2.49
CA ASP A 305 6.79 11.58 -2.72
C ASP A 305 8.25 11.88 -2.36
N PRO A 306 8.92 10.98 -1.64
CA PRO A 306 8.38 9.79 -0.97
C PRO A 306 7.61 10.16 0.32
N LEU A 307 6.36 9.72 0.44
CA LEU A 307 5.50 10.04 1.59
C LEU A 307 6.12 9.68 2.95
N PRO A 308 6.86 8.56 3.14
CA PRO A 308 7.52 8.27 4.41
C PRO A 308 8.49 9.37 4.87
N ALA A 309 9.21 10.01 3.94
CA ALA A 309 10.10 11.12 4.27
C ALA A 309 9.32 12.34 4.78
N TRP A 310 8.20 12.66 4.14
CA TRP A 310 7.30 13.74 4.57
C TRP A 310 6.69 13.47 5.94
N ILE A 311 6.24 12.23 6.20
CA ILE A 311 5.73 11.81 7.52
C ILE A 311 6.85 11.95 8.56
N LYS A 312 8.07 11.48 8.26
CA LYS A 312 9.21 11.56 9.18
C LYS A 312 9.64 13.00 9.47
N ALA A 313 9.57 13.88 8.47
CA ALA A 313 9.93 15.30 8.59
C ALA A 313 8.89 16.11 9.38
N SER A 314 7.63 15.65 9.45
CA SER A 314 6.53 16.39 10.07
C SER A 314 6.59 16.43 11.60
N ASP A 315 5.99 17.47 12.19
CA ASP A 315 5.67 17.51 13.62
C ASP A 315 4.34 16.83 13.91
N PHE A 316 3.45 16.90 12.92
CA PHE A 316 2.13 16.29 13.02
C PHE A 316 1.68 15.81 11.64
N PHE A 317 1.20 14.56 11.58
CA PHE A 317 0.65 13.96 10.38
C PHE A 317 -0.84 13.73 10.54
N ILE A 318 -1.63 14.07 9.50
CA ILE A 318 -3.04 13.70 9.42
C ILE A 318 -3.22 12.82 8.18
N GLY A 319 -3.79 11.63 8.37
CA GLY A 319 -3.92 10.68 7.28
C GLY A 319 -5.15 9.80 7.33
N SER A 320 -5.34 9.02 6.26
CA SER A 320 -6.36 7.97 6.22
C SER A 320 -5.86 6.65 6.80
N GLY A 321 -6.81 5.75 7.16
CA GLY A 321 -6.52 4.44 7.73
C GLY A 321 -6.10 3.36 6.72
N GLY A 322 -5.63 3.73 5.53
CA GLY A 322 -5.16 2.76 4.54
C GLY A 322 -3.89 2.05 5.01
N TYR A 323 -3.75 0.77 4.67
CA TYR A 323 -2.63 -0.08 5.10
C TYR A 323 -1.25 0.59 4.99
N ASN A 324 -0.90 1.13 3.81
CA ASN A 324 0.43 1.72 3.61
C ASN A 324 0.65 2.96 4.49
N SER A 325 -0.37 3.82 4.62
CA SER A 325 -0.27 5.02 5.47
C SER A 325 -0.06 4.64 6.94
N LEU A 326 -0.81 3.64 7.43
CA LEU A 326 -0.64 3.14 8.80
C LEU A 326 0.74 2.52 9.01
N ALA A 327 1.19 1.69 8.07
CA ALA A 327 2.51 1.07 8.11
C ALA A 327 3.64 2.12 8.15
N GLU A 328 3.54 3.18 7.35
CA GLU A 328 4.51 4.28 7.32
C GLU A 328 4.48 5.15 8.58
N VAL A 329 3.29 5.39 9.15
CA VAL A 329 3.15 6.09 10.45
C VAL A 329 3.83 5.29 11.56
N VAL A 330 3.56 3.98 11.62
CA VAL A 330 4.21 3.08 12.60
C VAL A 330 5.72 3.10 12.43
N ALA A 331 6.21 2.92 11.20
CA ALA A 331 7.64 2.83 10.91
C ALA A 331 8.40 4.14 11.17
N THR A 332 7.75 5.30 10.97
CA THR A 332 8.36 6.61 11.24
C THR A 332 8.29 7.02 12.69
N GLY A 333 7.37 6.44 13.49
CA GLY A 333 7.06 6.87 14.85
C GLY A 333 6.46 8.29 14.91
N ALA A 334 5.74 8.70 13.87
CA ALA A 334 5.19 10.03 13.75
C ALA A 334 4.04 10.29 14.74
N ASN A 335 3.92 11.52 15.24
CA ASN A 335 2.71 11.99 15.91
C ASN A 335 1.60 12.10 14.86
N ALA A 336 0.61 11.22 14.92
CA ALA A 336 -0.38 11.08 13.86
C ALA A 336 -1.83 11.06 14.36
N LEU A 337 -2.69 11.73 13.59
CA LEU A 337 -4.14 11.60 13.68
C LEU A 337 -4.64 10.87 12.43
N ILE A 338 -5.25 9.72 12.60
CA ILE A 338 -5.80 8.92 11.51
C ILE A 338 -7.32 9.09 11.47
N ILE A 339 -7.82 9.35 10.27
CA ILE A 339 -9.24 9.47 9.95
C ILE A 339 -9.58 8.30 9.02
N PRO A 340 -10.03 7.15 9.57
CA PRO A 340 -10.42 6.01 8.75
C PRO A 340 -11.60 6.39 7.86
N ARG A 341 -11.53 6.03 6.58
CA ARG A 341 -12.68 6.20 5.71
C ARG A 341 -13.70 5.10 5.97
N GLN A 342 -14.95 5.46 6.08
CA GLN A 342 -16.04 4.50 6.14
C GLN A 342 -16.26 3.91 4.75
N LEU A 343 -15.56 2.82 4.48
CA LEU A 343 -15.81 1.95 3.35
C LEU A 343 -16.59 0.74 3.85
N ASN A 344 -17.37 0.12 2.98
CA ASN A 344 -18.23 -1.02 3.33
C ASN A 344 -17.48 -2.14 4.08
N GLU A 345 -16.17 -2.25 3.90
CA GLU A 345 -15.33 -3.32 4.43
C GLU A 345 -14.82 -3.08 5.86
N ARG A 346 -15.00 -1.92 6.47
CA ARG A 346 -14.51 -1.52 7.82
C ARG A 346 -13.02 -1.78 8.10
N GLU A 347 -12.24 -2.15 7.09
CA GLU A 347 -10.82 -2.50 7.22
C GLU A 347 -10.01 -1.39 7.88
N GLN A 348 -10.19 -0.15 7.40
CA GLN A 348 -9.42 1.00 7.86
C GLN A 348 -9.72 1.33 9.32
N GLU A 349 -10.97 1.21 9.73
CA GLU A 349 -11.42 1.46 11.10
C GLU A 349 -10.80 0.43 12.06
N LEU A 350 -10.96 -0.85 11.74
CA LEU A 350 -10.44 -1.95 12.57
C LEU A 350 -8.93 -1.84 12.73
N HIS A 351 -8.22 -1.61 11.63
CA HIS A 351 -6.75 -1.54 11.65
C HIS A 351 -6.25 -0.33 12.46
N ALA A 352 -6.82 0.86 12.20
CA ALA A 352 -6.45 2.07 12.93
C ALA A 352 -6.77 1.95 14.43
N THR A 353 -7.92 1.36 14.78
CA THR A 353 -8.31 1.12 16.18
C THR A 353 -7.36 0.15 16.88
N SER A 354 -6.93 -0.93 16.21
CA SER A 354 -5.94 -1.85 16.77
C SER A 354 -4.63 -1.15 17.14
N LEU A 355 -4.14 -0.25 16.28
CA LEU A 355 -2.96 0.56 16.55
C LEU A 355 -3.18 1.61 17.65
N ALA A 356 -4.38 2.21 17.70
CA ALA A 356 -4.73 3.16 18.75
C ALA A 356 -4.79 2.52 20.15
N ASN A 357 -5.30 1.28 20.23
CA ASN A 357 -5.33 0.50 21.48
C ASN A 357 -3.92 0.18 22.01
N LEU A 358 -2.92 0.15 21.13
CA LEU A 358 -1.51 0.00 21.49
C LEU A 358 -0.83 1.34 21.80
N ASN A 359 -1.57 2.44 21.78
CA ASN A 359 -1.03 3.80 21.93
C ASN A 359 0.06 4.15 20.90
N VAL A 360 -0.15 3.79 19.64
CA VAL A 360 0.77 4.08 18.54
C VAL A 360 0.37 5.33 17.77
N LEU A 361 -0.94 5.61 17.70
CA LEU A 361 -1.49 6.75 16.98
C LEU A 361 -2.86 7.17 17.56
N ARG A 362 -3.34 8.35 17.16
CA ARG A 362 -4.71 8.79 17.44
C ARG A 362 -5.65 8.47 16.29
N VAL A 363 -6.89 8.17 16.62
CA VAL A 363 -7.96 7.95 15.64
C VAL A 363 -9.09 8.95 15.87
N ALA A 364 -9.60 9.53 14.81
CA ALA A 364 -10.82 10.34 14.83
C ALA A 364 -11.91 9.68 13.97
N ASN A 365 -13.14 9.74 14.45
CA ASN A 365 -14.29 9.26 13.71
C ASN A 365 -14.56 10.19 12.51
N LEU A 366 -14.82 9.62 11.33
CA LEU A 366 -15.12 10.38 10.12
C LEU A 366 -16.39 11.22 10.28
N GLU A 367 -17.41 10.71 10.94
CA GLU A 367 -18.66 11.44 11.18
C GLU A 367 -18.40 12.72 12.00
N THR A 368 -17.63 12.63 13.07
CA THR A 368 -17.18 13.78 13.87
C THR A 368 -16.42 14.79 13.00
N ILE A 369 -15.50 14.31 12.14
CA ILE A 369 -14.74 15.18 11.23
C ILE A 369 -15.65 15.95 10.28
N LEU A 370 -16.73 15.34 9.81
CA LEU A 370 -17.63 15.96 8.83
C LEU A 370 -18.70 16.86 9.46
N SER A 371 -19.15 16.57 10.67
CA SER A 371 -20.28 17.25 11.32
C SER A 371 -19.87 18.32 12.32
N GLU A 372 -18.66 18.25 12.90
CA GLU A 372 -18.22 19.11 14.00
C GLU A 372 -17.09 20.05 13.61
N ASP A 373 -16.88 21.09 14.44
CA ASP A 373 -15.68 21.91 14.41
C ASP A 373 -14.53 21.20 15.16
N ILE A 374 -13.60 20.66 14.40
CA ILE A 374 -12.46 19.88 14.94
C ILE A 374 -11.26 20.74 15.36
N THR A 375 -11.42 22.07 15.41
CA THR A 375 -10.34 23.02 15.80
C THR A 375 -9.71 22.60 17.11
N ARG A 376 -10.52 22.33 18.14
CA ARG A 376 -10.04 21.91 19.45
C ARG A 376 -9.29 20.59 19.45
N LEU A 377 -9.75 19.62 18.67
CA LEU A 377 -9.05 18.34 18.49
C LEU A 377 -7.66 18.55 17.89
N LEU A 378 -7.55 19.37 16.86
CA LEU A 378 -6.26 19.67 16.23
C LEU A 378 -5.33 20.43 17.16
N GLU A 379 -5.83 21.39 17.95
CA GLU A 379 -5.04 22.11 18.97
C GLU A 379 -4.44 21.13 19.99
N ILE A 380 -5.23 20.20 20.52
CA ILE A 380 -4.76 19.18 21.45
C ILE A 380 -3.67 18.30 20.78
N CYS A 381 -3.90 17.85 19.56
CA CYS A 381 -2.94 17.01 18.85
C CYS A 381 -1.59 17.72 18.60
N LEU A 382 -1.61 19.02 18.41
CA LEU A 382 -0.40 19.83 18.20
C LEU A 382 0.30 20.22 19.50
N ALA A 383 -0.46 20.50 20.55
CA ALA A 383 0.08 20.90 21.86
C ALA A 383 0.65 19.71 22.64
N GLU A 384 0.01 18.58 22.53
CA GLU A 384 0.36 17.36 23.25
C GLU A 384 0.81 16.30 22.24
N PRO A 385 2.12 16.17 21.95
CA PRO A 385 2.61 15.08 21.14
C PRO A 385 2.11 13.76 21.72
N PHE A 386 1.52 12.94 20.86
CA PHE A 386 0.99 11.64 21.30
C PHE A 386 2.10 10.84 21.97
N PRO A 387 1.87 10.32 23.18
CA PRO A 387 2.84 9.46 23.83
C PRO A 387 2.90 8.13 23.06
N TYR A 388 3.69 8.13 21.98
CA TYR A 388 4.00 6.91 21.26
C TYR A 388 4.52 5.88 22.27
N ASN A 389 3.89 4.73 22.33
CA ASN A 389 4.33 3.66 23.24
C ASN A 389 5.71 3.13 22.80
N ARG A 390 6.76 3.74 23.33
CA ARG A 390 8.16 3.40 23.00
C ARG A 390 8.55 2.00 23.46
N ASN A 391 7.77 1.38 24.31
CA ASN A 391 8.03 0.03 24.82
C ASN A 391 7.55 -1.05 23.85
N ILE A 392 6.65 -0.72 22.94
CA ILE A 392 6.19 -1.66 21.92
C ILE A 392 7.06 -1.54 20.66
N LYS A 393 7.61 -2.66 20.21
CA LYS A 393 8.36 -2.74 18.96
C LYS A 393 7.53 -3.49 17.94
N ILE A 394 6.88 -2.73 17.07
CA ILE A 394 6.10 -3.28 15.97
C ILE A 394 7.04 -3.53 14.78
N ALA A 395 6.99 -4.73 14.23
CA ALA A 395 7.81 -5.11 13.08
C ALA A 395 7.38 -4.37 11.81
N THR A 396 8.31 -3.64 11.20
CA THR A 396 8.11 -2.86 9.96
C THR A 396 9.06 -3.28 8.84
N ASP A 397 9.78 -4.38 9.04
CA ASP A 397 10.70 -5.01 8.09
C ASP A 397 10.06 -6.20 7.34
N GLY A 398 8.72 -6.15 7.17
CA GLY A 398 7.95 -7.26 6.61
C GLY A 398 8.38 -7.68 5.20
N ALA A 399 8.82 -6.74 4.37
CA ALA A 399 9.33 -7.06 3.04
C ALA A 399 10.60 -7.92 3.11
N GLN A 400 11.54 -7.55 3.99
CA GLN A 400 12.80 -8.26 4.19
C GLN A 400 12.57 -9.65 4.78
N ARG A 401 11.66 -9.76 5.76
CA ARG A 401 11.29 -11.07 6.35
C ARG A 401 10.60 -11.95 5.32
N SER A 402 9.66 -11.40 4.55
CA SER A 402 8.99 -12.13 3.49
C SER A 402 9.97 -12.61 2.42
N ALA A 403 10.91 -11.75 1.98
CA ALA A 403 11.94 -12.10 1.01
C ALA A 403 12.87 -13.24 1.52
N LYS A 404 13.25 -13.22 2.80
CA LYS A 404 14.03 -14.31 3.41
C LYS A 404 13.26 -15.63 3.45
N LEU A 405 11.98 -15.59 3.79
CA LEU A 405 11.12 -16.79 3.77
C LEU A 405 10.97 -17.34 2.35
N ILE A 406 10.80 -16.48 1.35
CA ILE A 406 10.73 -16.86 -0.07
C ILE A 406 12.06 -17.48 -0.53
N LYS A 407 13.20 -16.86 -0.16
CA LYS A 407 14.53 -17.41 -0.46
C LYS A 407 14.71 -18.84 0.06
N ALA A 408 14.19 -19.14 1.23
CA ALA A 408 14.27 -20.47 1.82
C ALA A 408 13.37 -21.51 1.12
N MET A 409 12.49 -21.09 0.21
CA MET A 409 11.64 -21.99 -0.59
C MET A 409 12.27 -22.37 -1.93
N ILE A 410 13.26 -21.60 -2.41
CA ILE A 410 13.95 -21.80 -3.68
C ILE A 410 15.15 -22.73 -3.45
#